data_869208d92d7af19a684a66e7a9612d18
#
_entry.id   869208d92d7af19a684a66e7a9612d18
#
_cell.length_a   1.000
_cell.length_b   1.000
_cell.length_c   1.000
_cell.angle_alpha   90.00
_cell.angle_beta   90.00
_cell.angle_gamma   90.00
#
_symmetry.space_group_name_H-M   'P 1'
#
loop_
_entity.id
_entity.type
_entity.pdbx_description
1 polymer ?
#
loop_
_entity_poly.entity_id
_entity_poly.type
_entity_poly.pdbx_seq_one_letter_code
_entity_poly.pdbx_strand_id
1 'polypeptide(L)'
;MSDEATTLEAAFLAKARAALNDLFERARTTDELNFVSCLSGEFKAYTFTSAMESRQAFQDFEDFLALEQFRNQPIRLRVAFSYYLYTAESAGLWCIPMAVMGVLAGGHYNIEPFNRGVRKDKATGQNVGPNANKVMSALQAAATELGLTDLAEAFRDAFDNDLRNGIAHSDYVV
;
A
#
# COMPACT_ATOMS: atom_id res chain seq x y z
N MET A 1 7.32 10.52 22.52
CA MET A 1 7.84 9.31 21.83
C MET A 1 9.23 9.10 22.36
N SER A 2 9.60 7.87 22.75
CA SER A 2 10.96 7.57 23.19
C SER A 2 11.93 7.61 22.00
N ASP A 3 13.20 7.93 22.22
CA ASP A 3 14.23 7.92 21.16
C ASP A 3 14.33 6.56 20.45
N GLU A 4 14.00 5.49 21.14
CA GLU A 4 13.97 4.13 20.62
C GLU A 4 12.88 3.92 19.57
N ALA A 5 11.65 4.42 19.78
CA ALA A 5 10.57 4.32 18.82
C ALA A 5 10.87 5.10 17.52
N THR A 6 11.48 6.27 17.65
CA THR A 6 11.91 7.09 16.50
C THR A 6 13.01 6.38 15.70
N THR A 7 13.92 5.67 16.37
CA THR A 7 14.99 4.91 15.74
C THR A 7 14.45 3.70 14.97
N LEU A 8 13.48 2.97 15.54
CA LEU A 8 12.83 1.81 14.89
C LEU A 8 12.04 2.23 13.64
N GLU A 9 11.28 3.33 13.74
CA GLU A 9 10.55 3.88 12.60
C GLU A 9 11.51 4.27 11.46
N ALA A 10 12.58 5.00 11.76
CA ALA A 10 13.56 5.39 10.77
C ALA A 10 14.23 4.18 10.10
N ALA A 11 14.57 3.15 10.87
CA ALA A 11 15.14 1.91 10.35
C ALA A 11 14.16 1.17 9.43
N PHE A 12 12.88 1.06 9.82
CA PHE A 12 11.84 0.46 8.98
C PHE A 12 11.68 1.22 7.66
N LEU A 13 11.56 2.55 7.70
CA LEU A 13 11.41 3.37 6.50
C LEU A 13 12.61 3.26 5.56
N ALA A 14 13.83 3.24 6.10
CA ALA A 14 15.04 3.05 5.31
C ALA A 14 15.06 1.68 4.62
N LYS A 15 14.71 0.61 5.34
CA LYS A 15 14.62 -0.75 4.80
C LYS A 15 13.55 -0.86 3.71
N ALA A 16 12.33 -0.38 3.98
CA ALA A 16 11.23 -0.42 3.03
C ALA A 16 11.56 0.35 1.73
N ARG A 17 12.16 1.54 1.86
CA ARG A 17 12.62 2.34 0.71
C ARG A 17 13.69 1.61 -0.10
N ALA A 18 14.68 1.01 0.55
CA ALA A 18 15.72 0.26 -0.13
C ALA A 18 15.13 -0.95 -0.90
N ALA A 19 14.21 -1.68 -0.29
CA ALA A 19 13.55 -2.83 -0.90
C ALA A 19 12.68 -2.45 -2.10
N LEU A 20 11.94 -1.34 -2.02
CA LEU A 20 11.16 -0.81 -3.15
C LEU A 20 12.07 -0.32 -4.29
N ASN A 21 13.17 0.34 -3.98
CA ASN A 21 14.14 0.77 -4.98
C ASN A 21 14.76 -0.43 -5.70
N ASP A 22 15.14 -1.49 -4.98
CA ASP A 22 15.65 -2.74 -5.58
C ASP A 22 14.61 -3.35 -6.54
N LEU A 23 13.35 -3.47 -6.11
CA LEU A 23 12.27 -3.95 -6.97
C LEU A 23 12.17 -3.11 -8.26
N PHE A 24 12.14 -1.79 -8.14
CA PHE A 24 11.94 -0.89 -9.28
C PHE A 24 13.12 -0.93 -10.26
N GLU A 25 14.35 -0.91 -9.76
CA GLU A 25 15.55 -1.01 -10.60
C GLU A 25 15.64 -2.37 -11.33
N ARG A 26 15.34 -3.45 -10.64
CA ARG A 26 15.34 -4.79 -11.25
C ARG A 26 14.25 -4.94 -12.31
N ALA A 27 13.04 -4.49 -12.04
CA ALA A 27 11.94 -4.54 -12.99
C ALA A 27 12.21 -3.65 -14.21
N ARG A 28 12.74 -2.43 -13.99
CA ARG A 28 13.16 -1.55 -15.09
C ARG A 28 14.21 -2.19 -16.00
N THR A 29 15.18 -2.86 -15.40
CA THR A 29 16.24 -3.55 -16.15
C THR A 29 15.70 -4.77 -16.90
N THR A 30 14.67 -5.43 -16.39
CA THR A 30 14.02 -6.58 -17.00
C THR A 30 13.20 -6.18 -18.24
N ASP A 31 12.34 -5.17 -18.11
CA ASP A 31 11.52 -4.64 -19.21
C ASP A 31 11.10 -3.20 -18.91
N GLU A 32 11.85 -2.24 -19.44
CA GLU A 32 11.64 -0.81 -19.17
C GLU A 32 10.28 -0.32 -19.65
N LEU A 33 9.78 -0.80 -20.80
CA LEU A 33 8.51 -0.35 -21.36
C LEU A 33 7.33 -0.80 -20.50
N ASN A 34 7.31 -2.07 -20.08
CA ASN A 34 6.31 -2.59 -19.18
C ASN A 34 6.41 -1.96 -17.78
N PHE A 35 7.63 -1.70 -17.28
CA PHE A 35 7.85 -0.98 -16.03
C PHE A 35 7.25 0.43 -16.05
N VAL A 36 7.53 1.22 -17.08
CA VAL A 36 6.94 2.56 -17.24
C VAL A 36 5.41 2.48 -17.33
N SER A 37 4.89 1.44 -17.99
CA SER A 37 3.45 1.20 -18.06
C SER A 37 2.83 0.91 -16.69
N CYS A 38 3.53 0.21 -15.79
CA CYS A 38 3.09 0.01 -14.41
C CYS A 38 2.96 1.34 -13.65
N LEU A 39 3.96 2.22 -13.76
CA LEU A 39 3.96 3.51 -13.07
C LEU A 39 2.87 4.47 -13.60
N SER A 40 2.52 4.37 -14.87
CA SER A 40 1.47 5.19 -15.50
C SER A 40 0.09 4.53 -15.52
N GLY A 41 0.00 3.28 -15.08
CA GLY A 41 -1.22 2.46 -15.17
C GLY A 41 -2.36 2.99 -14.33
N GLU A 42 -2.07 3.57 -13.18
CA GLU A 42 -3.07 4.20 -12.31
C GLU A 42 -3.85 5.30 -13.04
N PHE A 43 -3.17 6.07 -13.89
CA PHE A 43 -3.80 7.11 -14.70
C PHE A 43 -4.64 6.56 -15.86
N LYS A 44 -4.50 5.28 -16.21
CA LYS A 44 -5.27 4.63 -17.27
C LYS A 44 -6.47 3.85 -16.73
N ALA A 45 -6.31 3.21 -15.57
CA ALA A 45 -7.33 2.33 -14.98
C ALA A 45 -8.43 3.08 -14.24
N TYR A 46 -8.07 4.17 -13.58
CA TYR A 46 -8.99 5.04 -12.85
C TYR A 46 -9.06 6.39 -13.56
N THR A 47 -10.13 7.13 -13.34
CA THR A 47 -10.18 8.49 -13.85
C THR A 47 -9.00 9.27 -13.26
N PHE A 48 -8.39 10.11 -14.06
CA PHE A 48 -7.29 10.99 -13.63
C PHE A 48 -7.63 11.77 -12.34
N THR A 49 -8.88 12.18 -12.19
CA THR A 49 -9.42 12.83 -11.00
C THR A 49 -9.27 11.95 -9.76
N SER A 50 -9.57 10.65 -9.85
CA SER A 50 -9.46 9.73 -8.70
C SER A 50 -8.03 9.58 -8.20
N ALA A 51 -7.05 9.48 -9.11
CA ALA A 51 -5.63 9.41 -8.74
C ALA A 51 -5.14 10.70 -8.07
N MET A 52 -5.57 11.85 -8.58
CA MET A 52 -5.24 13.17 -8.01
C MET A 52 -5.84 13.36 -6.62
N GLU A 53 -7.11 12.97 -6.42
CA GLU A 53 -7.79 13.03 -5.12
C GLU A 53 -7.10 12.13 -4.09
N SER A 54 -6.73 10.90 -4.48
CA SER A 54 -6.01 10.00 -3.59
C SER A 54 -4.67 10.59 -3.15
N ARG A 55 -3.91 11.18 -4.09
CA ARG A 55 -2.64 11.83 -3.78
C ARG A 55 -2.84 13.03 -2.84
N GLN A 56 -3.87 13.86 -3.11
CA GLN A 56 -4.18 14.99 -2.25
C GLN A 56 -4.53 14.54 -0.82
N ALA A 57 -5.36 13.49 -0.68
CA ALA A 57 -5.71 12.95 0.62
C ALA A 57 -4.47 12.47 1.40
N PHE A 58 -3.51 11.81 0.75
CA PHE A 58 -2.25 11.44 1.41
C PHE A 58 -1.47 12.68 1.87
N GLN A 59 -1.35 13.70 1.03
CA GLN A 59 -0.66 14.94 1.39
C GLN A 59 -1.35 15.64 2.57
N ASP A 60 -2.68 15.74 2.56
CA ASP A 60 -3.44 16.36 3.63
C ASP A 60 -3.25 15.62 4.99
N PHE A 61 -3.17 14.28 4.98
CA PHE A 61 -2.86 13.51 6.17
C PHE A 61 -1.44 13.79 6.68
N GLU A 62 -0.45 13.81 5.79
CA GLU A 62 0.95 14.10 6.14
C GLU A 62 1.09 15.51 6.72
N ASP A 63 0.49 16.51 6.06
CA ASP A 63 0.50 17.89 6.51
C ASP A 63 -0.16 18.04 7.89
N PHE A 64 -1.28 17.38 8.13
CA PHE A 64 -1.92 17.37 9.44
C PHE A 64 -1.02 16.73 10.51
N LEU A 65 -0.43 15.58 10.22
CA LEU A 65 0.43 14.88 11.17
C LEU A 65 1.72 15.64 11.49
N ALA A 66 2.16 16.53 10.61
CA ALA A 66 3.29 17.43 10.82
C ALA A 66 3.00 18.62 11.75
N LEU A 67 1.71 18.91 12.02
CA LEU A 67 1.33 20.06 12.87
C LEU A 67 1.71 19.82 14.34
N GLU A 68 2.69 20.58 14.83
CA GLU A 68 3.20 20.47 16.21
C GLU A 68 2.12 20.70 17.28
N GLN A 69 1.14 21.57 17.02
CA GLN A 69 0.05 21.88 17.96
C GLN A 69 -0.80 20.65 18.32
N PHE A 70 -0.80 19.62 17.50
CA PHE A 70 -1.55 18.38 17.74
C PHE A 70 -0.67 17.21 18.20
N ARG A 71 0.62 17.41 18.39
CA ARG A 71 1.62 16.35 18.63
C ARG A 71 1.24 15.37 19.74
N ASN A 72 0.66 15.88 20.84
CA ASN A 72 0.31 15.08 22.02
C ASN A 72 -1.20 14.98 22.22
N GLN A 73 -2.00 15.22 21.20
CA GLN A 73 -3.46 15.17 21.33
C GLN A 73 -4.06 13.88 20.77
N PRO A 74 -5.13 13.36 21.37
CA PRO A 74 -5.84 12.18 20.88
C PRO A 74 -6.29 12.29 19.43
N ILE A 75 -6.59 13.49 18.94
CA ILE A 75 -6.98 13.74 17.56
C ILE A 75 -5.88 13.31 16.56
N ARG A 76 -4.61 13.50 16.91
CA ARG A 76 -3.50 13.08 16.07
C ARG A 76 -3.51 11.57 15.83
N LEU A 77 -3.73 10.79 16.90
CA LEU A 77 -3.80 9.34 16.80
C LEU A 77 -5.01 8.89 15.97
N ARG A 78 -6.17 9.52 16.13
CA ARG A 78 -7.35 9.21 15.33
C ARG A 78 -7.12 9.50 13.84
N VAL A 79 -6.46 10.61 13.52
CA VAL A 79 -6.08 10.94 12.13
C VAL A 79 -5.08 9.93 11.59
N ALA A 80 -4.06 9.53 12.37
CA ALA A 80 -3.12 8.50 11.98
C ALA A 80 -3.81 7.15 11.70
N PHE A 81 -4.79 6.77 12.52
CA PHE A 81 -5.62 5.58 12.28
C PHE A 81 -6.45 5.69 11.01
N SER A 82 -7.03 6.85 10.74
CA SER A 82 -7.78 7.10 9.50
C SER A 82 -6.85 7.01 8.28
N TYR A 83 -5.65 7.56 8.38
CA TYR A 83 -4.63 7.46 7.33
C TYR A 83 -4.19 6.01 7.09
N TYR A 84 -3.91 5.27 8.16
CA TYR A 84 -3.57 3.86 8.08
C TYR A 84 -4.67 3.04 7.38
N LEU A 85 -5.93 3.22 7.80
CA LEU A 85 -7.07 2.53 7.20
C LEU A 85 -7.24 2.90 5.71
N TYR A 86 -7.17 4.19 5.40
CA TYR A 86 -7.26 4.67 4.02
C TYR A 86 -6.18 4.06 3.13
N THR A 87 -4.94 4.02 3.61
CA THR A 87 -3.80 3.42 2.90
C THR A 87 -4.00 1.91 2.72
N ALA A 88 -4.39 1.21 3.78
CA ALA A 88 -4.59 -0.24 3.73
C ALA A 88 -5.69 -0.65 2.74
N GLU A 89 -6.78 0.13 2.62
CA GLU A 89 -7.89 -0.13 1.72
C GLU A 89 -7.69 0.43 0.29
N SER A 90 -6.63 1.20 0.07
CA SER A 90 -6.33 1.80 -1.23
C SER A 90 -5.75 0.78 -2.21
N ALA A 91 -6.59 -0.09 -2.76
CA ALA A 91 -6.16 -1.13 -3.70
C ALA A 91 -5.38 -0.55 -4.90
N GLY A 92 -5.74 0.64 -5.39
CA GLY A 92 -5.03 1.33 -6.47
C GLY A 92 -3.56 1.59 -6.16
N LEU A 93 -3.24 2.03 -4.93
CA LEU A 93 -1.86 2.21 -4.48
C LEU A 93 -1.07 0.89 -4.55
N TRP A 94 -1.67 -0.20 -4.10
CA TRP A 94 -1.02 -1.51 -4.05
C TRP A 94 -0.94 -2.22 -5.41
N CYS A 95 -1.71 -1.75 -6.42
CA CYS A 95 -1.59 -2.25 -7.79
C CYS A 95 -0.21 -1.97 -8.40
N ILE A 96 0.42 -0.84 -8.06
CA ILE A 96 1.73 -0.47 -8.63
C ILE A 96 2.80 -1.50 -8.27
N PRO A 97 3.13 -1.76 -6.98
CA PRO A 97 4.17 -2.73 -6.65
C PRO A 97 3.81 -4.13 -7.13
N MET A 98 2.53 -4.53 -7.13
CA MET A 98 2.13 -5.84 -7.65
C MET A 98 2.35 -5.97 -9.15
N ALA A 99 2.00 -4.95 -9.95
CA ALA A 99 2.24 -4.94 -11.39
C ALA A 99 3.75 -4.94 -11.70
N VAL A 100 4.54 -4.17 -10.95
CA VAL A 100 6.01 -4.13 -11.10
C VAL A 100 6.65 -5.49 -10.77
N MET A 101 6.19 -6.19 -9.73
CA MET A 101 6.60 -7.56 -9.44
C MET A 101 6.23 -8.52 -10.58
N GLY A 102 5.07 -8.34 -11.21
CA GLY A 102 4.67 -9.09 -12.38
C GLY A 102 5.63 -8.91 -13.56
N VAL A 103 6.11 -7.69 -13.80
CA VAL A 103 7.13 -7.40 -14.83
C VAL A 103 8.46 -8.06 -14.47
N LEU A 104 8.90 -7.97 -13.22
CA LEU A 104 10.12 -8.63 -12.76
C LEU A 104 10.06 -10.16 -12.93
N ALA A 105 8.87 -10.75 -12.80
CA ALA A 105 8.62 -12.18 -13.07
C ALA A 105 8.63 -12.53 -14.57
N GLY A 106 8.90 -11.59 -15.47
CA GLY A 106 8.89 -11.79 -16.93
C GLY A 106 7.49 -11.67 -17.56
N GLY A 107 6.50 -11.18 -16.83
CA GLY A 107 5.16 -10.90 -17.34
C GLY A 107 5.05 -9.53 -18.00
N HIS A 108 3.94 -9.31 -18.71
CA HIS A 108 3.58 -7.99 -19.22
C HIS A 108 2.84 -7.16 -18.19
N TYR A 109 2.80 -5.84 -18.41
CA TYR A 109 1.99 -4.93 -17.59
C TYR A 109 0.54 -5.43 -17.50
N ASN A 110 0.05 -5.50 -16.25
CA ASN A 110 -1.32 -5.88 -15.94
C ASN A 110 -1.99 -4.75 -15.15
N ILE A 111 -3.05 -4.15 -15.72
CA ILE A 111 -3.81 -3.06 -15.11
C ILE A 111 -4.62 -3.52 -13.89
N GLU A 112 -4.96 -4.81 -13.81
CA GLU A 112 -5.77 -5.41 -12.74
C GLU A 112 -5.02 -6.58 -12.08
N PRO A 113 -3.88 -6.33 -11.42
CA PRO A 113 -3.02 -7.40 -10.90
C PRO A 113 -3.69 -8.26 -9.81
N PHE A 114 -4.74 -7.72 -9.16
CA PHE A 114 -5.52 -8.43 -8.13
C PHE A 114 -6.82 -9.05 -8.65
N ASN A 115 -7.02 -9.14 -9.95
CA ASN A 115 -8.28 -9.62 -10.55
C ASN A 115 -8.67 -11.04 -10.08
N ARG A 116 -7.69 -11.90 -9.79
CA ARG A 116 -7.93 -13.24 -9.21
C ARG A 116 -8.60 -13.21 -7.83
N GLY A 117 -8.54 -12.10 -7.11
CA GLY A 117 -9.18 -11.89 -5.81
C GLY A 117 -10.60 -11.33 -5.88
N VAL A 118 -11.06 -10.95 -7.08
CA VAL A 118 -12.40 -10.40 -7.29
C VAL A 118 -13.46 -11.49 -7.05
N ARG A 119 -14.48 -11.15 -6.29
CA ARG A 119 -15.64 -12.02 -6.01
C ARG A 119 -16.93 -11.31 -6.37
N LYS A 120 -17.99 -12.07 -6.63
CA LYS A 120 -19.32 -11.50 -6.74
C LYS A 120 -19.95 -11.36 -5.36
N ASP A 121 -20.46 -10.18 -5.07
CA ASP A 121 -21.32 -9.97 -3.91
C ASP A 121 -22.60 -10.78 -4.08
N LYS A 122 -22.99 -11.52 -3.04
CA LYS A 122 -24.14 -12.44 -3.09
C LYS A 122 -25.50 -11.71 -3.14
N ALA A 123 -25.55 -10.50 -2.58
CA ALA A 123 -26.81 -9.73 -2.51
C ALA A 123 -27.01 -8.87 -3.74
N THR A 124 -25.94 -8.24 -4.27
CA THR A 124 -26.03 -7.29 -5.37
C THR A 124 -25.59 -7.86 -6.72
N GLY A 125 -24.90 -8.99 -6.74
CA GLY A 125 -24.29 -9.57 -7.95
C GLY A 125 -23.11 -8.76 -8.52
N GLN A 126 -22.71 -7.69 -7.88
CA GLN A 126 -21.63 -6.83 -8.32
C GLN A 126 -20.26 -7.46 -8.01
N ASN A 127 -19.27 -7.11 -8.82
CA ASN A 127 -17.88 -7.48 -8.55
C ASN A 127 -17.36 -6.67 -7.37
N VAL A 128 -16.81 -7.37 -6.38
CA VAL A 128 -16.15 -6.79 -5.21
C VAL A 128 -14.68 -7.19 -5.26
N GLY A 129 -13.80 -6.21 -5.21
CA GLY A 129 -12.37 -6.41 -5.17
C GLY A 129 -11.91 -7.17 -3.91
N PRO A 130 -10.65 -7.60 -3.87
CA PRO A 130 -10.09 -8.19 -2.66
C PRO A 130 -10.03 -7.14 -1.54
N ASN A 131 -10.24 -7.59 -0.30
CA ASN A 131 -10.03 -6.74 0.86
C ASN A 131 -8.53 -6.54 1.15
N ALA A 132 -8.19 -5.56 2.01
CA ALA A 132 -6.82 -5.21 2.35
C ALA A 132 -5.96 -6.43 2.75
N ASN A 133 -6.48 -7.33 3.59
CA ASN A 133 -5.76 -8.53 4.01
C ASN A 133 -5.34 -9.42 2.82
N LYS A 134 -6.24 -9.64 1.86
CA LYS A 134 -5.94 -10.42 0.65
C LYS A 134 -4.93 -9.72 -0.25
N VAL A 135 -5.03 -8.40 -0.38
CA VAL A 135 -4.08 -7.59 -1.15
C VAL A 135 -2.69 -7.71 -0.54
N MET A 136 -2.56 -7.49 0.77
CA MET A 136 -1.27 -7.55 1.46
C MET A 136 -0.67 -8.96 1.46
N SER A 137 -1.50 -9.99 1.66
CA SER A 137 -1.05 -11.39 1.56
C SER A 137 -0.55 -11.73 0.14
N ALA A 138 -1.20 -11.22 -0.90
CA ALA A 138 -0.76 -11.43 -2.28
C ALA A 138 0.57 -10.72 -2.58
N LEU A 139 0.75 -9.50 -2.07
CA LEU A 139 2.02 -8.76 -2.20
C LEU A 139 3.17 -9.49 -1.50
N GLN A 140 2.96 -9.96 -0.27
CA GLN A 140 3.95 -10.75 0.48
C GLN A 140 4.33 -12.03 -0.27
N ALA A 141 3.34 -12.77 -0.76
CA ALA A 141 3.57 -14.00 -1.51
C ALA A 141 4.38 -13.74 -2.79
N ALA A 142 3.98 -12.75 -3.58
CA ALA A 142 4.69 -12.40 -4.82
C ALA A 142 6.13 -11.95 -4.56
N ALA A 143 6.37 -11.14 -3.53
CA ALA A 143 7.72 -10.72 -3.15
C ALA A 143 8.57 -11.91 -2.69
N THR A 144 7.99 -12.85 -1.94
CA THR A 144 8.66 -14.07 -1.50
C THR A 144 9.04 -14.97 -2.68
N GLU A 145 8.14 -15.19 -3.62
CA GLU A 145 8.38 -15.99 -4.83
C GLU A 145 9.51 -15.42 -5.70
N LEU A 146 9.67 -14.10 -5.70
CA LEU A 146 10.74 -13.38 -6.42
C LEU A 146 12.06 -13.28 -5.64
N GLY A 147 12.12 -13.81 -4.42
CA GLY A 147 13.29 -13.71 -3.55
C GLY A 147 13.54 -12.29 -3.01
N LEU A 148 12.51 -11.43 -3.01
CA LEU A 148 12.56 -10.06 -2.46
C LEU A 148 12.23 -10.08 -0.97
N THR A 149 13.10 -10.71 -0.16
CA THR A 149 12.84 -10.98 1.26
C THR A 149 12.55 -9.72 2.05
N ASP A 150 13.37 -8.68 1.90
CA ASP A 150 13.19 -7.42 2.63
C ASP A 150 11.88 -6.72 2.26
N LEU A 151 11.43 -6.84 1.01
CA LEU A 151 10.15 -6.30 0.57
C LEU A 151 8.96 -7.10 1.14
N ALA A 152 9.06 -8.42 1.16
CA ALA A 152 8.04 -9.27 1.78
C ALA A 152 7.90 -8.98 3.28
N GLU A 153 9.01 -8.78 3.98
CA GLU A 153 9.03 -8.36 5.38
C GLU A 153 8.44 -6.94 5.55
N ALA A 154 8.79 -6.00 4.68
CA ALA A 154 8.23 -4.66 4.74
C ALA A 154 6.70 -4.66 4.58
N PHE A 155 6.15 -5.45 3.64
CA PHE A 155 4.69 -5.59 3.51
C PHE A 155 4.05 -6.24 4.74
N ARG A 156 4.68 -7.26 5.33
CA ARG A 156 4.20 -7.90 6.56
C ARG A 156 4.17 -6.90 7.72
N ASP A 157 5.26 -6.17 7.91
CA ASP A 157 5.45 -5.29 9.07
C ASP A 157 4.63 -3.99 8.94
N ALA A 158 4.28 -3.58 7.71
CA ALA A 158 3.43 -2.41 7.45
C ALA A 158 1.94 -2.66 7.67
N PHE A 159 1.50 -3.93 7.74
CA PHE A 159 0.07 -4.26 7.80
C PHE A 159 -0.25 -5.21 8.95
N ASP A 160 -1.14 -4.74 9.82
CA ASP A 160 -1.72 -5.53 10.91
C ASP A 160 -3.25 -5.61 10.70
N ASN A 161 -3.74 -6.84 10.47
CA ASN A 161 -5.15 -7.09 10.19
C ASN A 161 -6.04 -6.80 11.40
N ASP A 162 -5.56 -7.06 12.63
CA ASP A 162 -6.34 -6.86 13.84
C ASP A 162 -6.44 -5.37 14.15
N LEU A 163 -5.35 -4.62 14.02
CA LEU A 163 -5.35 -3.17 14.10
C LEU A 163 -6.29 -2.56 13.05
N ARG A 164 -6.20 -3.00 11.79
CA ARG A 164 -7.09 -2.54 10.71
C ARG A 164 -8.57 -2.80 11.03
N ASN A 165 -8.90 -3.98 11.53
CA ASN A 165 -10.27 -4.33 11.91
C ASN A 165 -10.74 -3.52 13.12
N GLY A 166 -9.92 -3.38 14.16
CA GLY A 166 -10.22 -2.55 15.33
C GLY A 166 -10.54 -1.11 14.94
N ILE A 167 -9.74 -0.52 14.03
CA ILE A 167 -9.99 0.84 13.54
C ILE A 167 -11.29 0.89 12.72
N ALA A 168 -11.50 -0.04 11.78
CA ALA A 168 -12.69 -0.05 10.92
C ALA A 168 -14.01 -0.23 11.68
N HIS A 169 -13.99 -0.96 12.80
CA HIS A 169 -15.14 -1.18 13.66
C HIS A 169 -15.22 -0.23 14.85
N SER A 170 -14.28 0.71 14.97
CA SER A 170 -14.16 1.62 16.11
C SER A 170 -13.99 0.91 17.47
N ASP A 171 -13.39 -0.28 17.47
CA ASP A 171 -13.12 -1.10 18.65
C ASP A 171 -11.81 -0.68 19.34
N TYR A 172 -11.62 0.62 19.54
CA TYR A 172 -10.44 1.18 20.20
C TYR A 172 -10.79 2.39 21.07
N VAL A 173 -9.96 2.63 22.08
CA VAL A 173 -10.04 3.81 22.96
C VAL A 173 -8.74 4.62 22.83
N VAL A 174 -8.88 5.95 22.66
CA VAL A 174 -7.77 6.91 22.52
C VAL A 174 -7.75 7.88 23.68
#